data_7888df4640859fcd4527883c4a3b71cf
#
_entry.id   7888df4640859fcd4527883c4a3b71cf
#
_cell.length_a   1.000
_cell.length_b   1.000
_cell.length_c   1.000
_cell.angle_alpha   90.00
_cell.angle_beta   90.00
_cell.angle_gamma   90.00
#
_symmetry.space_group_name_H-M   'P 1'
#
loop_
_entity.id
_entity.type
_entity.pdbx_description
1 polymer ?
#
loop_
_entity_poly.entity_id
_entity_poly.type
_entity_poly.pdbx_seq_one_letter_code
_entity_poly.pdbx_strand_id
1 'polypeptide(L)'
;MAFSECAFFHKDSKTLLVTDAVVYVSDNVPDAIPDRDLLESGDDDSFTIGALKLLNLFDIRDKARSRTRTSADMNVDERLKLGWQRNALQALYFGPSNLLDPETSWAQITNRMIVAPVVSTLVYENVPIEVQRWAKKVGRWNFTRVVPCHFDAPIKAGPREWNAAFGFLPTSRPDVDENGDGKNKNSKNSKNVGYYPDEDMVLLRGVGDFLLKTGVIFTDETRP
;
A
#
# COMPACT_ATOMS: atom_id res chain seq x y z
N MET A 1 -14.22 12.58 -7.31
CA MET A 1 -14.68 11.17 -7.15
C MET A 1 -14.94 10.93 -5.67
N ALA A 2 -16.04 10.26 -5.31
CA ALA A 2 -16.32 9.90 -3.92
C ALA A 2 -15.78 8.48 -3.68
N PHE A 3 -14.92 8.31 -2.66
CA PHE A 3 -14.50 7.01 -2.15
C PHE A 3 -15.37 6.68 -0.94
N SER A 4 -15.87 5.45 -0.87
CA SER A 4 -16.67 4.97 0.25
C SER A 4 -16.10 3.66 0.77
N GLU A 5 -15.74 3.63 2.04
CA GLU A 5 -15.32 2.43 2.75
C GLU A 5 -16.35 2.07 3.81
N CYS A 6 -16.68 0.79 3.90
CA CYS A 6 -17.63 0.27 4.87
C CYS A 6 -16.99 -0.81 5.75
N ALA A 7 -17.26 -0.73 7.05
CA ALA A 7 -16.87 -1.76 7.99
C ALA A 7 -18.10 -2.40 8.62
N PHE A 8 -18.17 -3.73 8.59
CA PHE A 8 -19.23 -4.50 9.24
C PHE A 8 -18.65 -5.40 10.31
N PHE A 9 -19.25 -5.41 11.48
CA PHE A 9 -18.82 -6.25 12.58
C PHE A 9 -19.85 -7.33 12.88
N HIS A 10 -19.51 -8.57 12.57
CA HIS A 10 -20.29 -9.73 12.96
C HIS A 10 -19.93 -10.14 14.38
N LYS A 11 -20.82 -9.85 15.33
CA LYS A 11 -20.56 -9.93 16.77
C LYS A 11 -20.29 -11.35 17.26
N ASP A 12 -21.09 -12.33 16.78
CA ASP A 12 -21.02 -13.71 17.27
C ASP A 12 -19.68 -14.38 16.88
N SER A 13 -19.21 -14.19 15.66
CA SER A 13 -17.91 -14.70 15.19
C SER A 13 -16.75 -13.77 15.48
N LYS A 14 -16.98 -12.58 16.03
CA LYS A 14 -15.99 -11.52 16.25
C LYS A 14 -15.20 -11.19 14.98
N THR A 15 -15.89 -11.15 13.84
CA THR A 15 -15.29 -10.91 12.54
C THR A 15 -15.60 -9.50 12.05
N LEU A 16 -14.56 -8.75 11.71
CA LEU A 16 -14.63 -7.48 11.00
C LEU A 16 -14.56 -7.76 9.51
N LEU A 17 -15.53 -7.24 8.74
CA LEU A 17 -15.52 -7.28 7.27
C LEU A 17 -15.26 -5.85 6.77
N VAL A 18 -14.35 -5.73 5.82
CA VAL A 18 -13.98 -4.45 5.18
C VAL A 18 -13.78 -4.66 3.68
N THR A 19 -13.77 -3.60 2.90
CA THR A 19 -13.44 -3.66 1.48
C THR A 19 -11.92 -3.46 1.29
N ASP A 20 -11.47 -2.24 1.12
CA ASP A 20 -10.08 -1.89 0.79
C ASP A 20 -9.31 -1.26 1.96
N ALA A 21 -9.94 -1.19 3.14
CA ALA A 21 -9.37 -0.53 4.32
C ALA A 21 -8.02 -1.11 4.73
N VAL A 22 -7.90 -2.42 4.65
CA VAL A 22 -6.66 -3.16 4.94
C VAL A 22 -6.53 -4.36 4.01
N VAL A 23 -5.30 -4.82 3.84
CA VAL A 23 -4.96 -6.05 3.13
C VAL A 23 -3.94 -6.85 3.94
N TYR A 24 -3.81 -8.12 3.62
CA TYR A 24 -2.76 -9.00 4.14
C TYR A 24 -2.20 -9.81 2.98
N VAL A 25 -0.93 -9.65 2.71
CA VAL A 25 -0.24 -10.37 1.64
C VAL A 25 0.61 -11.46 2.26
N SER A 26 0.28 -12.72 1.98
CA SER A 26 1.09 -13.87 2.40
C SER A 26 2.35 -13.98 1.55
N ASP A 27 3.42 -14.46 2.17
CA ASP A 27 4.63 -14.87 1.43
C ASP A 27 4.42 -16.16 0.62
N ASN A 28 3.33 -16.88 0.87
CA ASN A 28 2.97 -18.07 0.11
C ASN A 28 2.34 -17.68 -1.23
N VAL A 29 2.70 -18.42 -2.26
CA VAL A 29 2.06 -18.32 -3.57
C VAL A 29 0.60 -18.77 -3.45
N PRO A 30 -0.39 -17.96 -3.91
CA PRO A 30 -1.79 -18.32 -3.77
C PRO A 30 -2.22 -19.33 -4.82
N ASP A 31 -2.95 -20.37 -4.40
CA ASP A 31 -3.51 -21.41 -5.30
C ASP A 31 -4.55 -20.84 -6.29
N ALA A 32 -5.08 -19.65 -6.01
CA ALA A 32 -6.13 -19.03 -6.85
C ALA A 32 -5.59 -18.44 -8.16
N ILE A 33 -4.28 -18.25 -8.29
CA ILE A 33 -3.66 -17.70 -9.50
C ILE A 33 -3.02 -18.87 -10.28
N PRO A 34 -3.34 -19.04 -11.55
CA PRO A 34 -2.73 -20.11 -12.35
C PRO A 34 -1.19 -19.97 -12.42
N ASP A 35 -0.49 -21.08 -12.25
CA ASP A 35 0.99 -21.13 -12.34
C ASP A 35 1.53 -20.50 -13.63
N ARG A 36 0.83 -20.69 -14.75
CA ARG A 36 1.22 -20.09 -16.04
C ARG A 36 1.34 -18.56 -15.93
N ASP A 37 0.38 -17.91 -15.29
CA ASP A 37 0.31 -16.45 -15.20
C ASP A 37 1.39 -15.92 -14.23
N LEU A 38 1.67 -16.68 -13.18
CA LEU A 38 2.78 -16.39 -12.27
C LEU A 38 4.14 -16.59 -12.92
N LEU A 39 4.31 -17.67 -13.71
CA LEU A 39 5.56 -17.93 -14.42
C LEU A 39 5.83 -16.86 -15.49
N GLU A 40 4.80 -16.35 -16.18
CA GLU A 40 4.92 -15.24 -17.11
C GLU A 40 5.37 -13.95 -16.39
N SER A 41 4.75 -13.62 -15.26
CA SER A 41 5.14 -12.48 -14.44
C SER A 41 6.52 -12.66 -13.78
N GLY A 42 6.91 -13.88 -13.48
CA GLY A 42 8.22 -14.26 -12.94
C GLY A 42 9.34 -14.29 -13.96
N ASP A 43 9.04 -14.18 -15.26
CA ASP A 43 10.02 -14.24 -16.34
C ASP A 43 10.60 -12.84 -16.63
N ASP A 44 11.93 -12.70 -16.55
CA ASP A 44 12.64 -11.47 -16.85
C ASP A 44 12.63 -11.10 -18.33
N ASP A 45 12.35 -12.05 -19.21
CA ASP A 45 12.29 -11.89 -20.66
C ASP A 45 10.85 -11.76 -21.19
N SER A 46 9.85 -11.78 -20.29
CA SER A 46 8.47 -11.55 -20.68
C SER A 46 8.28 -10.15 -21.27
N PHE A 47 7.30 -10.03 -22.18
CA PHE A 47 6.98 -8.73 -22.82
C PHE A 47 6.68 -7.64 -21.78
N THR A 48 5.92 -7.97 -20.73
CA THR A 48 5.56 -7.04 -19.66
C THR A 48 6.79 -6.51 -18.93
N ILE A 49 7.71 -7.40 -18.54
CA ILE A 49 8.94 -7.02 -17.84
C ILE A 49 9.89 -6.27 -18.77
N GLY A 50 9.96 -6.65 -20.06
CA GLY A 50 10.72 -5.91 -21.06
C GLY A 50 10.23 -4.48 -21.25
N ALA A 51 8.92 -4.28 -21.30
CA ALA A 51 8.31 -2.94 -21.37
C ALA A 51 8.61 -2.12 -20.10
N LEU A 52 8.54 -2.72 -18.91
CA LEU A 52 8.87 -2.07 -17.66
C LEU A 52 10.35 -1.67 -17.57
N LYS A 53 11.26 -2.54 -18.02
CA LYS A 53 12.68 -2.21 -18.14
C LYS A 53 12.90 -1.00 -19.04
N LEU A 54 12.19 -0.94 -20.17
CA LEU A 54 12.26 0.19 -21.10
C LEU A 54 11.75 1.49 -20.45
N LEU A 55 10.61 1.44 -19.75
CA LEU A 55 10.07 2.60 -19.01
C LEU A 55 11.03 3.08 -17.91
N ASN A 56 11.68 2.14 -17.22
CA ASN A 56 12.65 2.47 -16.16
C ASN A 56 13.93 3.12 -16.72
N LEU A 57 14.29 2.85 -17.99
CA LEU A 57 15.40 3.54 -18.66
C LEU A 57 15.12 5.04 -18.94
N PHE A 58 13.84 5.42 -19.02
CA PHE A 58 13.44 6.82 -19.18
C PHE A 58 13.21 7.54 -17.84
N ASP A 59 13.11 6.80 -16.75
CA ASP A 59 13.09 7.37 -15.41
C ASP A 59 14.55 7.60 -14.99
N ILE A 60 14.96 8.85 -14.82
CA ILE A 60 16.33 9.35 -14.53
C ILE A 60 16.87 8.83 -13.18
N ARG A 61 16.36 7.76 -12.67
CA ARG A 61 16.83 7.10 -11.47
C ARG A 61 18.01 6.20 -11.80
N ASP A 62 19.16 6.71 -11.55
CA ASP A 62 20.49 6.15 -11.77
C ASP A 62 20.79 4.78 -11.11
N LYS A 63 19.81 4.07 -10.62
CA LYS A 63 19.98 2.74 -10.04
C LYS A 63 18.70 1.94 -10.17
N ALA A 64 18.43 1.45 -11.37
CA ALA A 64 17.69 0.22 -11.45
C ALA A 64 18.43 -0.79 -10.56
N ARG A 65 17.87 -1.14 -9.41
CA ARG A 65 18.38 -2.23 -8.57
C ARG A 65 18.31 -3.48 -9.44
N SER A 66 19.41 -3.85 -10.06
CA SER A 66 19.48 -5.09 -10.80
C SER A 66 19.65 -6.20 -9.78
N ARG A 67 18.75 -7.16 -9.80
CA ARG A 67 18.96 -8.40 -9.08
C ARG A 67 20.26 -9.03 -9.57
N THR A 68 20.99 -9.63 -8.63
CA THR A 68 22.23 -10.37 -8.95
C THR A 68 21.94 -11.69 -9.66
N ARG A 69 20.67 -12.16 -9.66
CA ARG A 69 20.24 -13.44 -10.19
C ARG A 69 19.03 -13.24 -11.11
N THR A 70 19.09 -13.78 -12.32
CA THR A 70 18.01 -13.68 -13.32
C THR A 70 16.98 -14.80 -13.13
N SER A 71 15.81 -14.66 -13.73
CA SER A 71 14.77 -15.71 -13.73
C SER A 71 15.24 -17.01 -14.41
N ALA A 72 16.19 -16.93 -15.34
CA ALA A 72 16.78 -18.09 -16.00
C ALA A 72 17.58 -18.98 -15.04
N ASP A 73 18.13 -18.41 -13.96
CA ASP A 73 18.92 -19.12 -12.95
C ASP A 73 18.06 -19.69 -11.81
N MET A 74 16.73 -19.49 -11.88
CA MET A 74 15.77 -19.88 -10.85
C MET A 74 15.07 -21.19 -11.19
N ASN A 75 14.76 -22.00 -10.17
CA ASN A 75 13.85 -23.12 -10.34
C ASN A 75 12.38 -22.65 -10.48
N VAL A 76 11.47 -23.58 -10.73
CA VAL A 76 10.06 -23.27 -10.97
C VAL A 76 9.42 -22.60 -9.75
N ASP A 77 9.66 -23.09 -8.54
CA ASP A 77 9.05 -22.54 -7.32
C ASP A 77 9.55 -21.12 -7.05
N GLU A 78 10.83 -20.85 -7.27
CA GLU A 78 11.42 -19.51 -7.15
C GLU A 78 10.81 -18.55 -8.18
N ARG A 79 10.55 -19.01 -9.41
CA ARG A 79 9.91 -18.20 -10.45
C ARG A 79 8.43 -17.92 -10.14
N LEU A 80 7.70 -18.91 -9.64
CA LEU A 80 6.32 -18.73 -9.17
C LEU A 80 6.26 -17.68 -8.05
N LYS A 81 7.16 -17.78 -7.08
CA LYS A 81 7.26 -16.80 -6.00
C LYS A 81 7.59 -15.41 -6.52
N LEU A 82 8.54 -15.28 -7.45
CA LEU A 82 8.88 -14.01 -8.07
C LEU A 82 7.67 -13.40 -8.81
N GLY A 83 6.92 -14.22 -9.55
CA GLY A 83 5.71 -13.78 -10.23
C GLY A 83 4.65 -13.30 -9.25
N TRP A 84 4.45 -14.01 -8.15
CA TRP A 84 3.56 -13.57 -7.07
C TRP A 84 3.98 -12.23 -6.48
N GLN A 85 5.26 -12.06 -6.15
CA GLN A 85 5.81 -10.82 -5.64
C GLN A 85 5.53 -9.65 -6.60
N ARG A 86 5.81 -9.83 -7.89
CA ARG A 86 5.59 -8.81 -8.93
C ARG A 86 4.11 -8.44 -9.04
N ASN A 87 3.22 -9.42 -9.11
CA ASN A 87 1.78 -9.18 -9.24
C ASN A 87 1.22 -8.41 -8.04
N ALA A 88 1.57 -8.81 -6.82
CA ALA A 88 1.11 -8.14 -5.61
C ALA A 88 1.67 -6.70 -5.52
N LEU A 89 2.96 -6.51 -5.80
CA LEU A 89 3.58 -5.18 -5.77
C LEU A 89 3.03 -4.27 -6.87
N GLN A 90 2.75 -4.80 -8.06
CA GLN A 90 2.09 -4.03 -9.11
C GLN A 90 0.70 -3.56 -8.69
N ALA A 91 -0.07 -4.41 -8.05
CA ALA A 91 -1.40 -4.05 -7.54
C ALA A 91 -1.35 -2.99 -6.44
N LEU A 92 -0.30 -2.99 -5.62
CA LEU A 92 -0.20 -2.13 -4.43
C LEU A 92 0.53 -0.81 -4.67
N TYR A 93 1.54 -0.78 -5.54
CA TYR A 93 2.42 0.38 -5.73
C TYR A 93 2.35 1.03 -7.13
N PHE A 94 1.99 0.29 -8.17
CA PHE A 94 2.11 0.70 -9.58
C PHE A 94 3.54 1.08 -10.04
N GLY A 95 4.57 0.88 -9.22
CA GLY A 95 5.93 1.35 -9.49
C GLY A 95 6.82 0.34 -10.20
N PRO A 96 7.50 0.69 -11.32
CA PRO A 96 8.40 -0.22 -12.02
C PRO A 96 9.56 -0.76 -11.19
N SER A 97 10.15 0.06 -10.29
CA SER A 97 11.27 -0.34 -9.45
C SER A 97 10.95 -1.52 -8.54
N ASN A 98 9.73 -1.55 -8.00
CA ASN A 98 9.26 -2.63 -7.15
C ASN A 98 9.15 -3.96 -7.90
N LEU A 99 8.88 -3.91 -9.20
CA LEU A 99 8.68 -5.09 -10.04
C LEU A 99 9.99 -5.69 -10.51
N LEU A 100 11.02 -4.86 -10.73
CA LEU A 100 12.34 -5.32 -11.18
C LEU A 100 13.19 -5.90 -10.04
N ASP A 101 13.07 -5.31 -8.83
CA ASP A 101 13.75 -5.76 -7.62
C ASP A 101 12.75 -5.81 -6.44
N PRO A 102 11.93 -6.87 -6.37
CA PRO A 102 10.81 -6.91 -5.45
C PRO A 102 11.20 -7.13 -3.98
N GLU A 103 12.40 -7.64 -3.66
CA GLU A 103 12.74 -8.15 -2.33
C GLU A 103 12.54 -7.12 -1.22
N THR A 104 13.06 -5.90 -1.41
CA THR A 104 12.98 -4.84 -0.39
C THR A 104 11.54 -4.41 -0.14
N SER A 105 10.78 -4.15 -1.19
CA SER A 105 9.37 -3.74 -1.10
C SER A 105 8.48 -4.88 -0.62
N TRP A 106 8.79 -6.11 -1.03
CA TRP A 106 8.11 -7.31 -0.57
C TRP A 106 8.18 -7.48 0.94
N ALA A 107 9.37 -7.36 1.52
CA ALA A 107 9.57 -7.44 2.97
C ALA A 107 8.76 -6.38 3.75
N GLN A 108 8.39 -5.27 3.11
CA GLN A 108 7.60 -4.21 3.74
C GLN A 108 6.10 -4.51 3.79
N ILE A 109 5.58 -5.36 2.91
CA ILE A 109 4.14 -5.60 2.79
C ILE A 109 3.68 -6.98 3.26
N THR A 110 4.58 -7.97 3.30
CA THR A 110 4.20 -9.37 3.59
C THR A 110 3.99 -9.67 5.06
N ASN A 111 3.15 -10.68 5.31
CA ASN A 111 2.90 -11.31 6.61
C ASN A 111 2.46 -10.33 7.70
N ARG A 112 1.83 -9.24 7.32
CA ARG A 112 1.22 -8.27 8.23
C ARG A 112 0.00 -7.60 7.59
N MET A 113 -0.89 -7.13 8.44
CA MET A 113 -2.03 -6.33 8.00
C MET A 113 -1.58 -4.88 7.76
N ILE A 114 -1.83 -4.35 6.59
CA ILE A 114 -1.46 -3.00 6.17
C ILE A 114 -2.63 -2.31 5.46
N VAL A 115 -2.60 -0.99 5.41
CA VAL A 115 -3.35 -0.22 4.41
C VAL A 115 -2.54 -0.28 3.11
N ALA A 116 -3.15 -0.64 1.99
CA ALA A 116 -2.44 -0.70 0.72
C ALA A 116 -1.80 0.66 0.35
N PRO A 117 -0.54 0.71 -0.14
CA PRO A 117 0.14 1.96 -0.52
C PRO A 117 -0.69 2.86 -1.44
N VAL A 118 -1.34 2.28 -2.45
CA VAL A 118 -2.24 3.01 -3.37
C VAL A 118 -3.41 3.66 -2.65
N VAL A 119 -4.01 2.98 -1.67
CA VAL A 119 -5.15 3.51 -0.89
C VAL A 119 -4.69 4.57 0.11
N SER A 120 -3.56 4.32 0.81
CA SER A 120 -3.02 5.31 1.74
C SER A 120 -2.70 6.62 1.03
N THR A 121 -2.00 6.58 -0.11
CA THR A 121 -1.51 7.78 -0.79
C THR A 121 -2.60 8.49 -1.59
N LEU A 122 -3.41 7.76 -2.37
CA LEU A 122 -4.38 8.38 -3.27
C LEU A 122 -5.71 8.74 -2.59
N VAL A 123 -5.97 8.17 -1.42
CA VAL A 123 -7.25 8.36 -0.72
C VAL A 123 -7.05 8.89 0.70
N TYR A 124 -6.42 8.11 1.58
CA TYR A 124 -6.46 8.37 3.03
C TYR A 124 -5.62 9.57 3.46
N GLU A 125 -4.47 9.80 2.82
CA GLU A 125 -3.62 10.97 3.10
C GLU A 125 -4.26 12.29 2.67
N ASN A 126 -5.27 12.25 1.79
CA ASN A 126 -5.99 13.44 1.36
C ASN A 126 -7.12 13.86 2.32
N VAL A 127 -7.60 12.93 3.17
CA VAL A 127 -8.66 13.15 4.17
C VAL A 127 -8.29 12.50 5.52
N PRO A 128 -7.12 12.83 6.08
CA PRO A 128 -6.53 12.09 7.18
C PRO A 128 -7.35 12.18 8.48
N ILE A 129 -8.05 13.28 8.70
CA ILE A 129 -8.85 13.51 9.92
C ILE A 129 -10.06 12.57 9.94
N GLU A 130 -10.77 12.47 8.82
CA GLU A 130 -11.93 11.60 8.69
C GLU A 130 -11.52 10.13 8.82
N VAL A 131 -10.47 9.74 8.10
CA VAL A 131 -9.95 8.37 8.14
C VAL A 131 -9.50 8.00 9.55
N GLN A 132 -8.77 8.89 10.24
CA GLN A 132 -8.34 8.64 11.62
C GLN A 132 -9.54 8.48 12.57
N ARG A 133 -10.56 9.34 12.43
CA ARG A 133 -11.79 9.26 13.25
C ARG A 133 -12.51 7.93 13.02
N TRP A 134 -12.65 7.54 11.75
CA TRP A 134 -13.27 6.29 11.36
C TRP A 134 -12.46 5.07 11.85
N ALA A 135 -11.16 5.04 11.59
CA ALA A 135 -10.28 3.95 12.01
C ALA A 135 -10.28 3.75 13.54
N LYS A 136 -10.23 4.86 14.31
CA LYS A 136 -10.36 4.82 15.77
C LYS A 136 -11.71 4.29 16.24
N LYS A 137 -12.81 4.60 15.53
CA LYS A 137 -14.15 4.07 15.85
C LYS A 137 -14.21 2.56 15.63
N VAL A 138 -13.73 2.07 14.50
CA VAL A 138 -13.66 0.63 14.18
C VAL A 138 -12.73 -0.10 15.14
N GLY A 139 -11.56 0.47 15.44
CA GLY A 139 -10.57 -0.10 16.36
C GLY A 139 -11.04 -0.24 17.83
N ARG A 140 -12.23 0.27 18.17
CA ARG A 140 -12.87 0.01 19.49
C ARG A 140 -13.72 -1.24 19.52
N TRP A 141 -13.97 -1.86 18.36
CA TRP A 141 -14.75 -3.08 18.28
C TRP A 141 -13.91 -4.29 18.70
N ASN A 142 -14.56 -5.26 19.34
CA ASN A 142 -13.91 -6.44 19.91
C ASN A 142 -13.81 -7.58 18.87
N PHE A 143 -13.19 -7.31 17.71
CA PHE A 143 -12.94 -8.34 16.71
C PHE A 143 -11.62 -9.08 16.96
N THR A 144 -11.53 -10.31 16.46
CA THR A 144 -10.34 -11.16 16.52
C THR A 144 -9.94 -11.67 15.13
N ARG A 145 -10.70 -11.27 14.11
CA ARG A 145 -10.54 -11.70 12.73
C ARG A 145 -10.98 -10.58 11.80
N VAL A 146 -10.26 -10.42 10.70
CA VAL A 146 -10.60 -9.45 9.64
C VAL A 146 -10.74 -10.19 8.32
N VAL A 147 -11.75 -9.85 7.54
CA VAL A 147 -11.97 -10.33 6.17
C VAL A 147 -12.01 -9.13 5.23
N PRO A 148 -10.91 -8.85 4.53
CA PRO A 148 -10.86 -7.87 3.45
C PRO A 148 -11.39 -8.45 2.14
N CYS A 149 -11.62 -7.60 1.14
CA CYS A 149 -12.03 -8.06 -0.20
C CYS A 149 -10.86 -8.54 -1.07
N HIS A 150 -9.64 -8.15 -0.72
CA HIS A 150 -8.46 -8.43 -1.52
C HIS A 150 -7.38 -9.15 -0.72
N PHE A 151 -6.60 -9.98 -1.43
CA PHE A 151 -5.52 -10.81 -0.89
C PHE A 151 -6.00 -11.86 0.12
N ASP A 152 -5.21 -12.17 1.12
CA ASP A 152 -5.51 -13.27 2.04
C ASP A 152 -6.63 -12.92 3.02
N ALA A 153 -7.54 -13.88 3.19
CA ALA A 153 -8.64 -13.83 4.15
C ALA A 153 -8.97 -15.23 4.67
N PRO A 154 -9.37 -15.39 5.92
CA PRO A 154 -9.45 -14.37 6.98
C PRO A 154 -8.10 -14.06 7.64
N ILE A 155 -7.86 -12.80 7.98
CA ILE A 155 -6.69 -12.36 8.72
C ILE A 155 -6.94 -12.59 10.23
N LYS A 156 -6.04 -13.27 10.92
CA LYS A 156 -6.07 -13.37 12.38
C LYS A 156 -5.47 -12.08 12.97
N ALA A 157 -6.32 -11.10 13.22
CA ALA A 157 -5.94 -9.77 13.69
C ALA A 157 -7.05 -9.15 14.55
N GLY A 158 -6.66 -8.29 15.46
CA GLY A 158 -7.54 -7.55 16.35
C GLY A 158 -7.33 -6.03 16.28
N PRO A 159 -7.88 -5.28 17.25
CA PRO A 159 -7.76 -3.82 17.30
C PRO A 159 -6.33 -3.31 17.34
N ARG A 160 -5.39 -4.08 17.89
CA ARG A 160 -3.98 -3.68 17.96
C ARG A 160 -3.35 -3.63 16.57
N GLU A 161 -3.50 -4.69 15.80
CA GLU A 161 -3.00 -4.80 14.42
C GLU A 161 -3.70 -3.79 13.51
N TRP A 162 -5.02 -3.60 13.70
CA TRP A 162 -5.80 -2.58 13.01
C TRP A 162 -5.24 -1.16 13.24
N ASN A 163 -5.07 -0.76 14.49
CA ASN A 163 -4.53 0.56 14.81
C ASN A 163 -3.09 0.73 14.30
N ALA A 164 -2.29 -0.33 14.30
CA ALA A 164 -0.94 -0.31 13.73
C ALA A 164 -0.97 -0.08 12.22
N ALA A 165 -1.91 -0.69 11.47
CA ALA A 165 -2.04 -0.49 10.03
C ALA A 165 -2.34 0.96 9.64
N PHE A 166 -3.05 1.71 10.50
CA PHE A 166 -3.36 3.13 10.31
C PHE A 166 -2.34 4.08 10.97
N GLY A 167 -1.20 3.57 11.46
CA GLY A 167 -0.18 4.35 12.16
C GLY A 167 0.55 5.40 11.31
N PHE A 168 0.38 5.37 9.98
CA PHE A 168 0.92 6.38 9.06
C PHE A 168 0.15 7.71 9.13
N LEU A 169 -1.09 7.71 9.63
CA LEU A 169 -1.90 8.93 9.76
C LEU A 169 -1.35 9.83 10.87
N PRO A 170 -1.38 11.15 10.70
CA PRO A 170 -0.90 12.10 11.69
C PRO A 170 -1.66 11.95 13.01
N THR A 171 -0.94 11.93 14.13
CA THR A 171 -1.54 11.68 15.46
C THR A 171 -2.21 12.90 16.10
N SER A 172 -2.00 14.09 15.56
CA SER A 172 -2.54 15.35 16.12
C SER A 172 -2.87 16.32 15.00
N ARG A 173 -3.94 17.09 15.21
CA ARG A 173 -4.09 18.40 14.57
C ARG A 173 -2.84 19.20 14.94
N PRO A 174 -2.18 19.94 14.01
CA PRO A 174 -1.26 20.98 14.46
C PRO A 174 -2.05 21.86 15.44
N ASP A 175 -1.56 21.98 16.69
CA ASP A 175 -2.14 22.89 17.64
C ASP A 175 -2.11 24.28 17.02
N VAL A 176 -3.26 24.79 16.66
CA VAL A 176 -3.45 26.18 16.30
C VAL A 176 -3.45 26.89 17.64
N ASP A 177 -2.31 27.45 18.01
CA ASP A 177 -2.23 28.34 19.16
C ASP A 177 -3.25 29.46 18.96
N GLU A 178 -4.09 29.71 19.96
CA GLU A 178 -5.14 30.75 19.97
C GLU A 178 -4.62 32.16 19.66
N ASN A 179 -3.32 32.35 19.48
CA ASN A 179 -2.66 33.64 19.28
C ASN A 179 -2.15 33.89 17.84
N GLY A 180 -2.58 33.13 16.84
CA GLY A 180 -2.41 33.53 15.42
C GLY A 180 -0.98 33.70 14.89
N ASP A 181 0.05 33.41 15.68
CA ASP A 181 1.44 33.56 15.27
C ASP A 181 2.04 32.22 14.84
N GLY A 182 1.70 31.85 13.62
CA GLY A 182 2.09 30.60 12.98
C GLY A 182 3.59 30.51 12.72
N LYS A 183 4.42 30.34 13.73
CA LYS A 183 5.80 29.88 13.57
C LYS A 183 5.80 28.39 13.32
N ASN A 184 5.64 28.04 12.06
CA ASN A 184 5.82 26.70 11.50
C ASN A 184 7.27 26.20 11.73
N LYS A 185 7.59 25.76 12.95
CA LYS A 185 8.90 25.21 13.34
C LYS A 185 9.00 23.70 13.32
N ASN A 186 7.93 22.97 13.00
CA ASN A 186 7.92 21.51 13.05
C ASN A 186 7.64 20.78 11.72
N SER A 187 7.71 21.48 10.59
CA SER A 187 7.60 20.86 9.27
C SER A 187 8.80 19.95 8.87
N LYS A 188 9.84 19.85 9.72
CA LYS A 188 11.04 19.03 9.42
C LYS A 188 11.18 17.76 10.25
N ASN A 189 10.27 17.44 11.16
CA ASN A 189 10.40 16.28 12.03
C ASN A 189 9.15 15.38 12.14
N SER A 190 8.12 15.61 11.34
CA SER A 190 7.20 14.53 10.98
C SER A 190 7.91 13.69 9.93
N LYS A 191 8.93 12.93 10.33
CA LYS A 191 9.26 11.70 9.66
C LYS A 191 8.00 10.88 9.78
N ASN A 192 7.18 10.90 8.72
CA ASN A 192 6.18 9.89 8.50
C ASN A 192 6.87 8.59 8.86
N VAL A 193 6.35 7.89 9.85
CA VAL A 193 6.70 6.50 10.09
C VAL A 193 6.08 5.76 8.91
N GLY A 194 6.64 6.06 7.72
CA GLY A 194 6.23 5.48 6.47
C GLY A 194 6.60 4.00 6.54
N TYR A 195 5.59 3.16 6.49
CA TYR A 195 5.76 1.72 6.31
C TYR A 195 6.51 1.39 5.03
N TYR A 196 6.59 2.33 4.08
CA TYR A 196 7.05 2.08 2.73
C TYR A 196 8.29 2.91 2.40
N PRO A 197 9.27 2.34 1.64
CA PRO A 197 10.42 3.09 1.16
C PRO A 197 9.96 4.29 0.33
N ASP A 198 10.58 5.45 0.54
CA ASP A 198 10.20 6.69 -0.17
C ASP A 198 10.34 6.55 -1.69
N GLU A 199 11.34 5.82 -2.15
CA GLU A 199 11.57 5.54 -3.57
C GLU A 199 10.42 4.76 -4.22
N ASP A 200 9.77 3.87 -3.48
CA ASP A 200 8.63 3.07 -3.95
C ASP A 200 7.36 3.90 -4.06
N MET A 201 7.27 4.99 -3.29
CA MET A 201 6.11 5.87 -3.24
C MET A 201 6.12 7.01 -4.26
N VAL A 202 7.25 7.23 -4.97
CA VAL A 202 7.39 8.40 -5.85
C VAL A 202 6.34 8.42 -6.96
N LEU A 203 6.10 7.27 -7.62
CA LEU A 203 5.10 7.19 -8.68
C LEU A 203 3.69 7.46 -8.14
N LEU A 204 3.32 6.83 -7.03
CA LEU A 204 2.00 7.03 -6.41
C LEU A 204 1.80 8.49 -6.00
N ARG A 205 2.80 9.14 -5.41
CA ARG A 205 2.74 10.57 -5.06
C ARG A 205 2.59 11.43 -6.31
N GLY A 206 3.34 11.14 -7.38
CA GLY A 206 3.20 11.83 -8.66
C GLY A 206 1.80 11.70 -9.27
N VAL A 207 1.22 10.52 -9.22
CA VAL A 207 -0.19 10.29 -9.63
C VAL A 207 -1.15 11.06 -8.72
N GLY A 208 -0.96 11.03 -7.40
CA GLY A 208 -1.75 11.79 -6.44
C GLY A 208 -1.74 13.29 -6.72
N ASP A 209 -0.56 13.87 -6.92
CA ASP A 209 -0.39 15.28 -7.26
C ASP A 209 -1.09 15.66 -8.58
N PHE A 210 -1.01 14.79 -9.58
CA PHE A 210 -1.73 15.00 -10.84
C PHE A 210 -3.25 14.98 -10.65
N LEU A 211 -3.78 14.02 -9.89
CA LEU A 211 -5.21 13.90 -9.61
C LEU A 211 -5.75 15.08 -8.79
N LEU A 212 -4.96 15.60 -7.84
CA LEU A 212 -5.28 16.82 -7.10
C LEU A 212 -5.33 18.05 -8.02
N LYS A 213 -4.30 18.25 -8.85
CA LYS A 213 -4.21 19.37 -9.79
C LYS A 213 -5.35 19.37 -10.81
N THR A 214 -5.83 18.21 -11.22
CA THR A 214 -6.93 18.07 -12.18
C THR A 214 -8.32 18.09 -11.54
N GLY A 215 -8.40 18.18 -10.21
CA GLY A 215 -9.67 18.20 -9.48
C GLY A 215 -10.44 16.88 -9.50
N VAL A 216 -9.72 15.77 -9.74
CA VAL A 216 -10.30 14.42 -9.68
C VAL A 216 -10.47 13.95 -8.23
N ILE A 217 -9.52 14.33 -7.37
CA ILE A 217 -9.57 14.13 -5.92
C ILE A 217 -9.45 15.48 -5.20
N PHE A 218 -9.92 15.53 -3.96
CA PHE A 218 -9.94 16.74 -3.13
C PHE A 218 -9.33 16.41 -1.76
N THR A 219 -8.66 17.40 -1.16
CA THR A 219 -8.25 17.36 0.25
C THR A 219 -9.38 17.90 1.13
N ASP A 220 -9.24 17.75 2.45
CA ASP A 220 -10.15 18.37 3.43
C ASP A 220 -10.26 19.89 3.28
N GLU A 221 -9.19 20.55 2.79
CA GLU A 221 -9.12 22.00 2.59
C GLU A 221 -9.72 22.46 1.25
N THR A 222 -9.74 21.60 0.23
CA THR A 222 -10.17 21.94 -1.13
C THR A 222 -11.53 21.36 -1.51
N ARG A 223 -12.20 20.73 -0.56
CA ARG A 223 -13.53 20.14 -0.77
C ARG A 223 -14.57 21.24 -0.98
N PRO A 224 -15.38 21.18 -2.08
CA PRO A 224 -16.43 22.15 -2.35
C PRO A 224 -17.58 22.10 -1.34
#